data_2c3f4bb939249e83e3d0f74ee3ee1084
#
_entry.id   2c3f4bb939249e83e3d0f74ee3ee1084
#
_cell.length_a   1.000
_cell.length_b   1.000
_cell.length_c   1.000
_cell.angle_alpha   90.00
_cell.angle_beta   90.00
_cell.angle_gamma   90.00
#
_symmetry.space_group_name_H-M   'P 1'
#
loop_
_entity.id
_entity.type
_entity.pdbx_description
1 polymer ?
#
loop_
_entity_poly.entity_id
_entity_poly.type
_entity_poly.pdbx_seq_one_letter_code
_entity_poly.pdbx_strand_id
1 'polypeptide(L)'
;MNLIRRFFATRFWSLVTKEVQQIFTNKQIIFLLIFPPTIQLLILGFALNPNVTELSLGVVDYSQTQESRELISSLTENDTFAVTFNSQKEKQLVNQVRTGKITTGLIIPPNFRSNIIENKTADVQVLIDAVDANTAQIAKGYTQQIIQNYSREINVSFSPPLVNPQVTFLYNPGLISSWFFVPGVMGLVLTLTGSLVSSVTVIREKDVGTLEQLLMTPASAWEILAAKITPLFILLMGDFFLAAAIGRLVFNLPFRGSLGWFLIFSAIYIFVIIGLGMLLATLSKTQEQVVLISFFFNVPIIQLSGAIAPIESMPPFFQMLSFADPMRHYIAIARHLILKD
;
A
#
# COMPACT_ATOMS: atom_id res chain seq x y z
N MET A 1 32.01 24.56 27.09
CA MET A 1 32.39 24.64 25.66
C MET A 1 33.51 23.69 25.24
N ASN A 2 34.31 23.13 26.16
CA ASN A 2 35.44 22.27 25.81
C ASN A 2 35.08 20.76 25.61
N LEU A 3 34.02 20.24 26.22
CA LEU A 3 33.60 18.84 26.07
C LEU A 3 33.01 18.54 24.69
N ILE A 4 32.18 19.44 24.16
CA ILE A 4 31.57 19.31 22.84
C ILE A 4 32.64 19.38 21.75
N ARG A 5 33.61 20.30 21.85
CA ARG A 5 34.76 20.36 20.92
C ARG A 5 35.64 19.11 20.97
N ARG A 6 35.85 18.50 22.15
CA ARG A 6 36.58 17.22 22.27
C ARG A 6 35.83 16.04 21.68
N PHE A 7 34.50 16.01 21.80
CA PHE A 7 33.67 14.98 21.20
C PHE A 7 33.70 15.05 19.65
N PHE A 8 33.57 16.26 19.08
CA PHE A 8 33.69 16.47 17.63
C PHE A 8 35.12 16.35 17.07
N ALA A 9 36.14 16.32 17.92
CA ALA A 9 37.53 16.09 17.53
C ALA A 9 37.91 14.60 17.55
N THR A 10 36.96 13.69 17.79
CA THR A 10 37.23 12.25 17.72
C THR A 10 37.33 11.77 16.26
N ARG A 11 38.11 10.72 16.02
CA ARG A 11 38.30 10.12 14.70
C ARG A 11 36.97 9.77 14.05
N PHE A 12 36.03 9.25 14.84
CA PHE A 12 34.68 8.94 14.41
C PHE A 12 33.95 10.13 13.78
N TRP A 13 33.93 11.27 14.45
CA TRP A 13 33.27 12.46 13.94
C TRP A 13 33.91 13.05 12.68
N SER A 14 35.24 12.93 12.56
CA SER A 14 35.93 13.32 11.33
C SER A 14 35.50 12.45 10.16
N LEU A 15 35.32 11.15 10.37
CA LEU A 15 34.80 10.22 9.36
C LEU A 15 33.34 10.51 9.04
N VAL A 16 32.47 10.73 10.04
CA VAL A 16 31.07 11.13 9.81
C VAL A 16 30.97 12.42 9.00
N THR A 17 31.77 13.43 9.34
CA THR A 17 31.79 14.70 8.61
C THR A 17 32.19 14.51 7.14
N LYS A 18 33.20 13.67 6.90
CA LYS A 18 33.62 13.29 5.53
C LYS A 18 32.47 12.65 4.77
N GLU A 19 31.78 11.67 5.36
CA GLU A 19 30.65 10.97 4.73
C GLU A 19 29.49 11.95 4.45
N VAL A 20 29.13 12.78 5.42
CA VAL A 20 28.09 13.82 5.26
C VAL A 20 28.44 14.76 4.09
N GLN A 21 29.67 15.28 4.04
CA GLN A 21 30.11 16.14 2.94
C GLN A 21 30.04 15.41 1.60
N GLN A 22 30.46 14.15 1.55
CA GLN A 22 30.43 13.35 0.34
C GLN A 22 29.00 13.13 -0.18
N ILE A 23 28.03 12.89 0.72
CA ILE A 23 26.63 12.75 0.37
C ILE A 23 26.05 14.07 -0.14
N PHE A 24 26.23 15.17 0.61
CA PHE A 24 25.68 16.48 0.26
C PHE A 24 26.32 17.09 -1.00
N THR A 25 27.55 16.74 -1.33
CA THR A 25 28.20 17.18 -2.56
C THR A 25 27.71 16.37 -3.78
N ASN A 26 27.18 15.18 -3.55
CA ASN A 26 26.68 14.33 -4.63
C ASN A 26 25.21 14.60 -4.93
N LYS A 27 24.96 15.44 -5.95
CA LYS A 27 23.61 15.79 -6.41
C LYS A 27 22.77 14.58 -6.80
N GLN A 28 23.38 13.50 -7.29
CA GLN A 28 22.66 12.26 -7.66
C GLN A 28 22.12 11.55 -6.43
N ILE A 29 22.90 11.46 -5.35
CA ILE A 29 22.44 10.83 -4.10
C ILE A 29 21.30 11.63 -3.49
N ILE A 30 21.40 12.97 -3.42
CA ILE A 30 20.34 13.83 -2.90
C ILE A 30 19.06 13.69 -3.75
N PHE A 31 19.20 13.69 -5.08
CA PHE A 31 18.07 13.51 -5.98
C PHE A 31 17.40 12.15 -5.75
N LEU A 32 18.19 11.06 -5.69
CA LEU A 32 17.70 9.70 -5.45
C LEU A 32 17.02 9.53 -4.08
N LEU A 33 17.45 10.32 -3.11
CA LEU A 33 16.90 10.24 -1.76
C LEU A 33 15.54 10.94 -1.63
N ILE A 34 15.32 12.07 -2.28
CA ILE A 34 14.13 12.91 -2.08
C ILE A 34 13.08 12.68 -3.17
N PHE A 35 13.50 12.72 -4.44
CA PHE A 35 12.56 12.79 -5.57
C PHE A 35 11.83 11.48 -5.85
N PRO A 36 12.51 10.32 -6.04
CA PRO A 36 11.83 9.05 -6.29
C PRO A 36 10.94 8.61 -5.12
N PRO A 37 11.35 8.67 -3.84
CA PRO A 37 10.51 8.30 -2.72
C PRO A 37 9.20 9.08 -2.68
N THR A 38 9.29 10.41 -2.82
CA THR A 38 8.13 11.29 -2.77
C THR A 38 7.16 11.00 -3.92
N ILE A 39 7.66 10.93 -5.15
CA ILE A 39 6.84 10.66 -6.33
C ILE A 39 6.26 9.24 -6.26
N GLN A 40 7.06 8.26 -5.90
CA GLN A 40 6.61 6.87 -5.82
C GLN A 40 5.52 6.68 -4.75
N LEU A 41 5.65 7.34 -3.60
CA LEU A 41 4.61 7.32 -2.57
C LEU A 41 3.30 7.94 -3.08
N LEU A 42 3.37 9.09 -3.76
CA LEU A 42 2.19 9.73 -4.33
C LEU A 42 1.58 8.88 -5.44
N ILE A 43 2.36 8.47 -6.44
CA ILE A 43 1.86 7.68 -7.57
C ILE A 43 1.24 6.37 -7.07
N LEU A 44 1.96 5.58 -6.28
CA LEU A 44 1.46 4.29 -5.82
C LEU A 44 0.35 4.46 -4.79
N GLY A 45 0.41 5.49 -3.93
CA GLY A 45 -0.64 5.78 -2.97
C GLY A 45 -1.98 6.12 -3.64
N PHE A 46 -1.96 6.85 -4.77
CA PHE A 46 -3.15 7.13 -5.57
C PHE A 46 -3.51 5.97 -6.51
N ALA A 47 -2.53 5.36 -7.17
CA ALA A 47 -2.78 4.28 -8.14
C ALA A 47 -3.28 2.99 -7.47
N LEU A 48 -2.81 2.69 -6.26
CA LEU A 48 -3.26 1.54 -5.46
C LEU A 48 -4.43 1.89 -4.53
N ASN A 49 -4.96 3.10 -4.64
CA ASN A 49 -6.16 3.54 -3.93
C ASN A 49 -7.37 3.47 -4.87
N PRO A 50 -7.97 2.31 -5.10
CA PRO A 50 -9.28 2.23 -5.70
C PRO A 50 -10.27 2.71 -4.62
N ASN A 51 -10.36 4.01 -4.39
CA ASN A 51 -11.59 4.57 -3.87
C ASN A 51 -12.62 4.31 -4.95
N VAL A 52 -13.30 3.19 -4.82
CA VAL A 52 -14.37 2.76 -5.69
C VAL A 52 -15.60 3.56 -5.25
N THR A 53 -15.52 4.86 -5.47
CA THR A 53 -16.67 5.77 -5.46
C THR A 53 -17.20 5.84 -6.88
N GLU A 54 -18.51 5.90 -7.03
CA GLU A 54 -19.18 6.02 -8.34
C GLU A 54 -18.89 4.85 -9.30
N LEU A 55 -19.00 3.61 -8.82
CA LEU A 55 -19.00 2.43 -9.69
C LEU A 55 -20.05 2.62 -10.80
N SER A 56 -19.62 2.53 -12.04
CA SER A 56 -20.55 2.66 -13.17
C SER A 56 -21.55 1.51 -13.17
N LEU A 57 -22.84 1.85 -12.97
CA LEU A 57 -23.96 0.90 -12.95
C LEU A 57 -24.75 0.98 -14.26
N GLY A 58 -24.92 -0.14 -14.91
CA GLY A 58 -25.87 -0.29 -16.00
C GLY A 58 -27.13 -1.00 -15.51
N VAL A 59 -28.28 -0.54 -15.92
CA VAL A 59 -29.57 -1.10 -15.49
C VAL A 59 -30.39 -1.57 -16.68
N VAL A 60 -30.97 -2.77 -16.54
CA VAL A 60 -32.05 -3.27 -17.40
C VAL A 60 -33.20 -3.64 -16.48
N ASP A 61 -34.24 -2.82 -16.48
CA ASP A 61 -35.44 -3.03 -15.68
C ASP A 61 -36.61 -3.48 -16.54
N TYR A 62 -36.94 -4.76 -16.51
CA TYR A 62 -38.10 -5.33 -17.19
C TYR A 62 -39.39 -5.20 -16.36
N SER A 63 -39.26 -4.98 -15.05
CA SER A 63 -40.41 -4.85 -14.14
C SER A 63 -41.07 -3.47 -14.25
N GLN A 64 -40.28 -2.37 -14.34
CA GLN A 64 -40.69 -0.99 -14.43
C GLN A 64 -41.69 -0.56 -13.32
N THR A 65 -41.58 -1.16 -12.14
CA THR A 65 -42.45 -0.95 -10.98
C THR A 65 -41.87 0.03 -9.98
N GLN A 66 -42.63 0.36 -8.95
CA GLN A 66 -42.15 1.19 -7.87
C GLN A 66 -41.00 0.50 -7.11
N GLU A 67 -41.18 -0.80 -6.83
CA GLU A 67 -40.22 -1.60 -6.09
C GLU A 67 -38.88 -1.76 -6.84
N SER A 68 -38.93 -1.87 -8.17
CA SER A 68 -37.68 -1.92 -8.97
C SER A 68 -36.94 -0.58 -8.94
N ARG A 69 -37.65 0.55 -8.95
CA ARG A 69 -37.05 1.88 -8.83
C ARG A 69 -36.47 2.13 -7.45
N GLU A 70 -37.12 1.66 -6.39
CA GLU A 70 -36.61 1.75 -5.02
C GLU A 70 -35.33 0.95 -4.85
N LEU A 71 -35.24 -0.28 -5.42
CA LEU A 71 -34.02 -1.05 -5.45
C LEU A 71 -32.87 -0.33 -6.18
N ILE A 72 -33.15 0.29 -7.34
CA ILE A 72 -32.15 1.08 -8.06
C ILE A 72 -31.71 2.29 -7.26
N SER A 73 -32.67 3.00 -6.62
CA SER A 73 -32.39 4.14 -5.75
C SER A 73 -31.48 3.75 -4.59
N SER A 74 -31.78 2.64 -3.91
CA SER A 74 -30.97 2.17 -2.78
C SER A 74 -29.52 1.86 -3.17
N LEU A 75 -29.26 1.45 -4.42
CA LEU A 75 -27.89 1.25 -4.94
C LEU A 75 -27.15 2.56 -5.19
N THR A 76 -27.87 3.66 -5.47
CA THR A 76 -27.29 4.96 -5.83
C THR A 76 -27.24 5.97 -4.68
N GLU A 77 -27.99 5.77 -3.60
CA GLU A 77 -28.10 6.72 -2.49
C GLU A 77 -26.78 7.04 -1.76
N ASN A 78 -25.83 6.12 -1.77
CA ASN A 78 -24.58 6.27 -1.00
C ASN A 78 -23.35 6.60 -1.87
N ASP A 79 -23.54 7.19 -3.05
CA ASP A 79 -22.46 7.50 -4.00
C ASP A 79 -21.56 6.32 -4.36
N THR A 80 -22.01 5.09 -4.03
CA THR A 80 -21.26 3.86 -4.32
C THR A 80 -21.40 3.47 -5.78
N PHE A 81 -22.61 3.61 -6.32
CA PHE A 81 -22.95 3.34 -7.72
C PHE A 81 -23.54 4.57 -8.39
N ALA A 82 -23.08 4.87 -9.62
CA ALA A 82 -23.67 5.87 -10.48
C ALA A 82 -24.31 5.19 -11.70
N VAL A 83 -25.61 5.40 -11.94
CA VAL A 83 -26.28 4.87 -13.14
C VAL A 83 -25.77 5.62 -14.37
N THR A 84 -24.87 4.96 -15.11
CA THR A 84 -24.27 5.53 -16.34
C THR A 84 -24.92 4.98 -17.61
N PHE A 85 -25.67 3.88 -17.51
CA PHE A 85 -26.31 3.25 -18.67
C PHE A 85 -27.66 2.66 -18.29
N ASN A 86 -28.65 2.91 -19.10
CA ASN A 86 -29.99 2.34 -19.01
C ASN A 86 -30.42 1.80 -20.37
N SER A 87 -30.91 0.56 -20.40
CA SER A 87 -31.36 -0.10 -21.64
C SER A 87 -32.49 -1.06 -21.34
N GLN A 88 -33.30 -1.33 -22.36
CA GLN A 88 -34.33 -2.37 -22.32
C GLN A 88 -33.84 -3.72 -22.90
N LYS A 89 -32.56 -3.79 -23.33
CA LYS A 89 -31.98 -4.98 -23.96
C LYS A 89 -30.80 -5.47 -23.17
N GLU A 90 -30.91 -6.67 -22.59
CA GLU A 90 -29.85 -7.35 -21.87
C GLU A 90 -28.54 -7.47 -22.66
N LYS A 91 -28.63 -7.82 -23.96
CA LYS A 91 -27.45 -7.93 -24.84
C LYS A 91 -26.61 -6.65 -24.89
N GLN A 92 -27.25 -5.50 -24.81
CA GLN A 92 -26.54 -4.22 -24.80
C GLN A 92 -25.79 -4.02 -23.47
N LEU A 93 -26.43 -4.33 -22.34
CA LEU A 93 -25.83 -4.26 -21.03
C LEU A 93 -24.62 -5.22 -20.91
N VAL A 94 -24.80 -6.49 -21.31
CA VAL A 94 -23.72 -7.47 -21.33
C VAL A 94 -22.53 -7.01 -22.17
N ASN A 95 -22.79 -6.38 -23.33
CA ASN A 95 -21.71 -5.85 -24.17
C ASN A 95 -20.99 -4.66 -23.52
N GLN A 96 -21.71 -3.78 -22.82
CA GLN A 96 -21.10 -2.66 -22.10
C GLN A 96 -20.22 -3.13 -20.93
N VAL A 97 -20.68 -4.15 -20.16
CA VAL A 97 -19.87 -4.78 -19.10
C VAL A 97 -18.65 -5.49 -19.72
N ARG A 98 -18.85 -6.26 -20.80
CA ARG A 98 -17.76 -7.00 -21.47
C ARG A 98 -16.68 -6.08 -22.05
N THR A 99 -17.06 -4.87 -22.48
CA THR A 99 -16.11 -3.87 -23.02
C THR A 99 -15.46 -2.98 -21.94
N GLY A 100 -15.72 -3.24 -20.66
CA GLY A 100 -15.17 -2.50 -19.53
C GLY A 100 -15.69 -1.06 -19.39
N LYS A 101 -16.79 -0.70 -20.10
CA LYS A 101 -17.41 0.62 -19.99
C LYS A 101 -18.29 0.75 -18.76
N ILE A 102 -18.77 -0.36 -18.23
CA ILE A 102 -19.60 -0.46 -17.02
C ILE A 102 -19.02 -1.53 -16.13
N THR A 103 -18.86 -1.19 -14.87
CA THR A 103 -18.33 -2.11 -13.86
C THR A 103 -19.37 -3.11 -13.38
N THR A 104 -20.62 -2.67 -13.22
CA THR A 104 -21.70 -3.49 -12.67
C THR A 104 -22.98 -3.33 -13.51
N GLY A 105 -23.57 -4.44 -13.91
CA GLY A 105 -24.86 -4.49 -14.59
C GLY A 105 -25.92 -5.11 -13.68
N LEU A 106 -27.08 -4.48 -13.55
CA LEU A 106 -28.23 -5.01 -12.82
C LEU A 106 -29.36 -5.33 -13.82
N ILE A 107 -29.89 -6.55 -13.75
CA ILE A 107 -31.04 -6.98 -14.54
C ILE A 107 -32.16 -7.36 -13.59
N ILE A 108 -33.29 -6.65 -13.69
CA ILE A 108 -34.48 -6.87 -12.88
C ILE A 108 -35.54 -7.57 -13.75
N PRO A 109 -35.98 -8.76 -13.41
CA PRO A 109 -36.94 -9.53 -14.22
C PRO A 109 -38.35 -8.95 -14.14
N PRO A 110 -39.25 -9.26 -15.10
CA PRO A 110 -40.60 -8.71 -15.15
C PRO A 110 -41.50 -9.17 -13.99
N ASN A 111 -41.21 -10.33 -13.39
CA ASN A 111 -41.94 -10.91 -12.27
C ASN A 111 -41.43 -10.42 -10.89
N PHE A 112 -40.54 -9.41 -10.84
CA PHE A 112 -39.92 -8.93 -9.61
C PHE A 112 -40.99 -8.49 -8.57
N ARG A 113 -41.91 -7.62 -8.96
CA ARG A 113 -43.00 -7.14 -8.09
C ARG A 113 -43.95 -8.26 -7.65
N SER A 114 -44.39 -9.12 -8.58
CA SER A 114 -45.31 -10.20 -8.26
C SER A 114 -44.73 -11.15 -7.24
N ASN A 115 -43.44 -11.48 -7.38
CA ASN A 115 -42.75 -12.34 -6.42
C ASN A 115 -42.66 -11.69 -5.02
N ILE A 116 -42.40 -10.39 -4.93
CA ILE A 116 -42.37 -9.66 -3.66
C ILE A 116 -43.78 -9.68 -2.99
N ILE A 117 -44.84 -9.38 -3.75
CA ILE A 117 -46.21 -9.35 -3.21
C ILE A 117 -46.67 -10.73 -2.76
N GLU A 118 -46.27 -11.77 -3.49
CA GLU A 118 -46.60 -13.15 -3.17
C GLU A 118 -45.69 -13.76 -2.09
N ASN A 119 -44.80 -12.99 -1.48
CA ASN A 119 -43.79 -13.43 -0.52
C ASN A 119 -42.92 -14.58 -1.06
N LYS A 120 -42.59 -14.56 -2.35
CA LYS A 120 -41.67 -15.47 -3.02
C LYS A 120 -40.30 -14.80 -3.18
N THR A 121 -39.27 -15.60 -3.41
CA THR A 121 -37.94 -15.08 -3.74
C THR A 121 -37.97 -14.31 -5.07
N ALA A 122 -37.60 -13.03 -5.02
CA ALA A 122 -37.45 -12.19 -6.19
C ALA A 122 -35.97 -12.14 -6.57
N ASP A 123 -35.58 -12.95 -7.57
CA ASP A 123 -34.20 -13.01 -8.03
C ASP A 123 -33.87 -11.81 -8.94
N VAL A 124 -32.72 -11.20 -8.71
CA VAL A 124 -32.13 -10.20 -9.60
C VAL A 124 -30.76 -10.71 -10.07
N GLN A 125 -30.43 -10.43 -11.33
CA GLN A 125 -29.14 -10.82 -11.86
C GLN A 125 -28.16 -9.63 -11.79
N VAL A 126 -26.96 -9.89 -11.23
CA VAL A 126 -25.88 -8.91 -11.17
C VAL A 126 -24.72 -9.42 -12.02
N LEU A 127 -24.31 -8.61 -12.99
CA LEU A 127 -23.14 -8.82 -13.85
C LEU A 127 -22.02 -7.92 -13.35
N ILE A 128 -20.83 -8.44 -13.15
CA ILE A 128 -19.68 -7.66 -12.67
C ILE A 128 -18.50 -7.88 -13.61
N ASP A 129 -17.88 -6.79 -14.05
CA ASP A 129 -16.62 -6.87 -14.76
C ASP A 129 -15.51 -7.31 -13.77
N ALA A 130 -14.97 -8.50 -14.02
CA ALA A 130 -13.97 -9.13 -13.16
C ALA A 130 -12.54 -9.03 -13.73
N VAL A 131 -12.27 -8.15 -14.70
CA VAL A 131 -10.93 -7.88 -15.22
C VAL A 131 -10.04 -7.36 -14.10
N ASP A 132 -10.53 -6.42 -13.29
CA ASP A 132 -9.91 -6.07 -12.01
C ASP A 132 -10.61 -6.81 -10.86
N ALA A 133 -9.95 -7.84 -10.34
CA ALA A 133 -10.48 -8.70 -9.29
C ALA A 133 -10.76 -7.93 -7.98
N ASN A 134 -10.01 -6.88 -7.67
CA ASN A 134 -10.20 -6.07 -6.46
C ASN A 134 -11.48 -5.24 -6.57
N THR A 135 -11.64 -4.49 -7.66
CA THR A 135 -12.86 -3.72 -7.96
C THR A 135 -14.08 -4.63 -8.03
N ALA A 136 -13.95 -5.82 -8.64
CA ALA A 136 -15.03 -6.79 -8.72
C ALA A 136 -15.49 -7.31 -7.34
N GLN A 137 -14.55 -7.61 -6.43
CA GLN A 137 -14.90 -8.03 -5.06
C GLN A 137 -15.60 -6.92 -4.27
N ILE A 138 -15.12 -5.68 -4.41
CA ILE A 138 -15.73 -4.52 -3.78
C ILE A 138 -17.16 -4.30 -4.31
N ALA A 139 -17.33 -4.27 -5.64
CA ALA A 139 -18.64 -4.16 -6.29
C ALA A 139 -19.62 -5.25 -5.85
N LYS A 140 -19.14 -6.50 -5.80
CA LYS A 140 -19.93 -7.66 -5.30
C LYS A 140 -20.36 -7.44 -3.85
N GLY A 141 -19.42 -7.05 -2.97
CA GLY A 141 -19.70 -6.84 -1.55
C GLY A 141 -20.76 -5.77 -1.33
N TYR A 142 -20.61 -4.62 -1.95
CA TYR A 142 -21.58 -3.53 -1.86
C TYR A 142 -22.95 -3.91 -2.44
N THR A 143 -22.97 -4.51 -3.63
CA THR A 143 -24.23 -4.94 -4.25
C THR A 143 -24.98 -5.94 -3.36
N GLN A 144 -24.28 -6.93 -2.82
CA GLN A 144 -24.90 -7.93 -1.92
C GLN A 144 -25.44 -7.26 -0.64
N GLN A 145 -24.68 -6.37 -0.02
CA GLN A 145 -25.08 -5.69 1.21
C GLN A 145 -26.31 -4.82 0.98
N ILE A 146 -26.33 -4.02 -0.10
CA ILE A 146 -27.44 -3.11 -0.41
C ILE A 146 -28.70 -3.92 -0.74
N ILE A 147 -28.62 -4.97 -1.58
CA ILE A 147 -29.74 -5.83 -1.90
C ILE A 147 -30.28 -6.55 -0.64
N GLN A 148 -29.41 -6.99 0.26
CA GLN A 148 -29.84 -7.59 1.53
C GLN A 148 -30.56 -6.60 2.43
N ASN A 149 -30.06 -5.35 2.53
CA ASN A 149 -30.71 -4.30 3.32
C ASN A 149 -32.09 -3.98 2.74
N TYR A 150 -32.18 -3.77 1.43
CA TYR A 150 -33.43 -3.53 0.71
C TYR A 150 -34.43 -4.69 0.94
N SER A 151 -33.97 -5.95 0.83
CA SER A 151 -34.80 -7.13 1.11
C SER A 151 -35.34 -7.18 2.54
N ARG A 152 -34.62 -6.64 3.53
CA ARG A 152 -35.08 -6.55 4.91
C ARG A 152 -36.13 -5.44 5.09
N GLU A 153 -35.97 -4.32 4.40
CA GLU A 153 -36.91 -3.19 4.46
C GLU A 153 -38.27 -3.53 3.87
N ILE A 154 -38.30 -4.28 2.75
CA ILE A 154 -39.56 -4.71 2.12
C ILE A 154 -40.29 -5.76 2.96
N ASN A 155 -39.56 -6.66 3.62
CA ASN A 155 -40.13 -7.81 4.33
C ASN A 155 -40.42 -7.51 5.81
N VAL A 156 -41.11 -6.39 6.11
CA VAL A 156 -41.56 -6.06 7.48
C VAL A 156 -42.54 -7.08 8.06
N SER A 157 -43.18 -7.90 7.22
CA SER A 157 -44.17 -8.94 7.65
C SER A 157 -43.58 -10.33 7.82
N PHE A 158 -42.36 -10.58 7.44
CA PHE A 158 -41.67 -11.85 7.71
C PHE A 158 -41.02 -11.80 9.09
N SER A 159 -41.26 -12.81 9.90
CA SER A 159 -40.57 -13.01 11.18
C SER A 159 -39.10 -12.68 11.05
N PRO A 160 -38.53 -11.85 11.96
CA PRO A 160 -37.13 -11.47 11.84
C PRO A 160 -36.30 -12.72 11.70
N PRO A 161 -35.29 -12.75 10.82
CA PRO A 161 -34.44 -13.91 10.70
C PRO A 161 -33.91 -14.27 12.07
N LEU A 162 -33.99 -15.55 12.46
CA LEU A 162 -33.56 -16.05 13.78
C LEU A 162 -32.14 -15.64 14.15
N VAL A 163 -31.35 -15.23 13.15
CA VAL A 163 -30.00 -14.66 13.29
C VAL A 163 -29.90 -13.42 12.42
N ASN A 164 -29.74 -12.24 13.05
CA ASN A 164 -29.49 -10.99 12.36
C ASN A 164 -27.99 -10.66 12.45
N PRO A 165 -27.17 -10.91 11.41
CA PRO A 165 -25.76 -10.59 11.43
C PRO A 165 -25.58 -9.07 11.40
N GLN A 166 -25.12 -8.49 12.52
CA GLN A 166 -24.64 -7.10 12.54
C GLN A 166 -23.17 -7.09 12.17
N VAL A 167 -22.88 -6.70 10.94
CA VAL A 167 -21.49 -6.58 10.45
C VAL A 167 -20.95 -5.20 10.84
N THR A 168 -19.93 -5.17 11.70
CA THR A 168 -19.21 -3.95 12.06
C THR A 168 -17.79 -4.05 11.55
N PHE A 169 -17.40 -3.12 10.69
CA PHE A 169 -16.01 -3.02 10.21
C PHE A 169 -15.16 -2.35 11.29
N LEU A 170 -14.24 -3.11 11.89
CA LEU A 170 -13.31 -2.58 12.88
C LEU A 170 -12.11 -1.95 12.19
N TYR A 171 -11.59 -0.88 12.78
CA TYR A 171 -10.36 -0.17 12.39
C TYR A 171 -10.42 0.64 11.07
N ASN A 172 -11.23 0.25 10.10
CA ASN A 172 -11.44 0.97 8.84
C ASN A 172 -12.93 0.95 8.44
N PRO A 173 -13.81 1.63 9.17
CA PRO A 173 -15.26 1.62 8.89
C PRO A 173 -15.61 2.16 7.50
N GLY A 174 -14.79 3.09 6.97
CA GLY A 174 -14.97 3.67 5.63
C GLY A 174 -14.40 2.83 4.51
N LEU A 175 -13.81 1.64 4.80
CA LEU A 175 -13.16 0.76 3.82
C LEU A 175 -12.17 1.51 2.91
N ILE A 176 -11.48 2.52 3.45
CA ILE A 176 -10.54 3.38 2.72
C ILE A 176 -9.32 2.55 2.32
N SER A 177 -9.16 2.28 1.04
CA SER A 177 -8.08 1.43 0.51
C SER A 177 -6.69 1.98 0.77
N SER A 178 -6.51 3.31 0.76
CA SER A 178 -5.23 3.95 1.06
C SER A 178 -4.70 3.60 2.46
N TRP A 179 -5.56 3.34 3.43
CA TRP A 179 -5.14 2.94 4.78
C TRP A 179 -4.44 1.58 4.80
N PHE A 180 -4.74 0.73 3.83
CA PHE A 180 -4.05 -0.56 3.66
C PHE A 180 -2.76 -0.43 2.83
N PHE A 181 -2.83 0.31 1.70
CA PHE A 181 -1.73 0.37 0.74
C PHE A 181 -0.63 1.33 1.16
N VAL A 182 -0.96 2.51 1.69
CA VAL A 182 0.06 3.55 1.99
C VAL A 182 1.13 3.07 2.96
N PRO A 183 0.83 2.38 4.09
CA PRO A 183 1.87 1.81 4.95
C PRO A 183 2.77 0.79 4.23
N GLY A 184 2.20 0.02 3.29
CA GLY A 184 2.95 -0.89 2.44
C GLY A 184 3.91 -0.16 1.50
N VAL A 185 3.42 0.92 0.85
CA VAL A 185 4.23 1.77 -0.03
C VAL A 185 5.33 2.50 0.75
N MET A 186 5.08 2.92 1.99
CA MET A 186 6.13 3.50 2.87
C MET A 186 7.27 2.50 3.07
N GLY A 187 6.96 1.24 3.37
CA GLY A 187 7.96 0.18 3.49
C GLY A 187 8.71 -0.07 2.18
N LEU A 188 7.99 -0.10 1.06
CA LEU A 188 8.55 -0.27 -0.28
C LEU A 188 9.54 0.85 -0.63
N VAL A 189 9.15 2.09 -0.40
CA VAL A 189 9.99 3.27 -0.67
C VAL A 189 11.26 3.23 0.17
N LEU A 190 11.14 3.00 1.48
CA LEU A 190 12.29 2.87 2.38
C LEU A 190 13.23 1.72 1.97
N THR A 191 12.68 0.59 1.52
CA THR A 191 13.47 -0.55 1.05
C THR A 191 14.27 -0.19 -0.19
N LEU A 192 13.62 0.33 -1.22
CA LEU A 192 14.26 0.68 -2.49
C LEU A 192 15.31 1.77 -2.30
N THR A 193 14.93 2.87 -1.65
CA THR A 193 15.83 4.00 -1.43
C THR A 193 16.97 3.62 -0.50
N GLY A 194 16.65 2.98 0.63
CA GLY A 194 17.63 2.63 1.66
C GLY A 194 18.67 1.62 1.16
N SER A 195 18.25 0.54 0.50
CA SER A 195 19.18 -0.46 -0.01
C SER A 195 20.02 0.08 -1.17
N LEU A 196 19.43 0.87 -2.08
CA LEU A 196 20.12 1.43 -3.22
C LEU A 196 21.13 2.50 -2.80
N VAL A 197 20.72 3.48 -1.98
CA VAL A 197 21.61 4.57 -1.54
C VAL A 197 22.75 4.04 -0.69
N SER A 198 22.48 3.10 0.23
CA SER A 198 23.54 2.51 1.04
C SER A 198 24.52 1.67 0.21
N SER A 199 24.02 0.88 -0.74
CA SER A 199 24.87 0.06 -1.60
C SER A 199 25.74 0.92 -2.55
N VAL A 200 25.17 1.95 -3.18
CA VAL A 200 25.90 2.88 -4.06
C VAL A 200 26.95 3.66 -3.29
N THR A 201 26.65 4.11 -2.06
CA THR A 201 27.61 4.86 -1.24
C THR A 201 28.84 4.01 -0.90
N VAL A 202 28.65 2.72 -0.60
CA VAL A 202 29.75 1.82 -0.25
C VAL A 202 30.57 1.43 -1.50
N ILE A 203 29.89 1.03 -2.59
CA ILE A 203 30.60 0.56 -3.78
C ILE A 203 31.40 1.67 -4.46
N ARG A 204 30.95 2.91 -4.37
CA ARG A 204 31.63 4.07 -4.93
C ARG A 204 33.06 4.23 -4.42
N GLU A 205 33.30 4.02 -3.13
CA GLU A 205 34.65 4.09 -2.56
C GLU A 205 35.55 2.98 -3.07
N LYS A 206 34.99 1.80 -3.32
CA LYS A 206 35.69 0.67 -3.92
C LYS A 206 36.02 0.97 -5.40
N ASP A 207 35.09 1.55 -6.13
CA ASP A 207 35.18 1.87 -7.55
C ASP A 207 36.20 2.99 -7.84
N VAL A 208 36.26 3.99 -6.96
CA VAL A 208 37.20 5.12 -7.05
C VAL A 208 38.57 4.79 -6.42
N GLY A 209 38.73 3.65 -5.73
CA GLY A 209 39.98 3.23 -5.09
C GLY A 209 40.29 3.96 -3.76
N THR A 210 39.33 4.66 -3.20
CA THR A 210 39.50 5.37 -1.92
C THR A 210 39.31 4.45 -0.71
N LEU A 211 38.78 3.25 -0.90
CA LEU A 211 38.60 2.26 0.16
C LEU A 211 39.95 1.83 0.75
N GLU A 212 40.97 1.64 -0.09
CA GLU A 212 42.31 1.26 0.37
C GLU A 212 42.94 2.36 1.23
N GLN A 213 42.75 3.63 0.83
CA GLN A 213 43.23 4.77 1.62
C GLN A 213 42.51 4.84 2.97
N LEU A 214 41.22 4.53 3.02
CA LEU A 214 40.45 4.48 4.27
C LEU A 214 40.93 3.37 5.20
N LEU A 215 41.29 2.22 4.65
CA LEU A 215 41.84 1.08 5.42
C LEU A 215 43.26 1.34 5.94
N MET A 216 44.01 2.29 5.33
CA MET A 216 45.32 2.73 5.82
C MET A 216 45.21 3.74 6.98
N THR A 217 44.00 4.24 7.29
CA THR A 217 43.81 5.12 8.44
C THR A 217 43.85 4.34 9.73
N PRO A 218 44.25 4.92 10.87
CA PRO A 218 44.28 4.24 12.16
C PRO A 218 42.87 4.07 12.78
N ALA A 219 41.82 4.08 11.96
CA ALA A 219 40.45 3.84 12.40
C ALA A 219 40.12 2.34 12.41
N SER A 220 39.38 1.90 13.40
CA SER A 220 38.88 0.52 13.44
C SER A 220 37.77 0.29 12.40
N ALA A 221 37.63 -0.97 11.97
CA ALA A 221 36.56 -1.34 11.01
C ALA A 221 35.16 -0.93 11.50
N TRP A 222 34.91 -1.02 12.81
CA TRP A 222 33.64 -0.60 13.42
C TRP A 222 33.41 0.92 13.35
N GLU A 223 34.47 1.72 13.55
CA GLU A 223 34.38 3.18 13.43
C GLU A 223 34.06 3.58 11.99
N ILE A 224 34.66 2.92 11.01
CA ILE A 224 34.38 3.15 9.58
C ILE A 224 32.94 2.79 9.24
N LEU A 225 32.48 1.61 9.64
CA LEU A 225 31.10 1.14 9.42
C LEU A 225 30.07 2.07 10.08
N ALA A 226 30.27 2.38 11.35
CA ALA A 226 29.37 3.28 12.09
C ALA A 226 29.33 4.68 11.49
N ALA A 227 30.49 5.21 11.05
CA ALA A 227 30.56 6.51 10.39
C ALA A 227 29.81 6.54 9.06
N LYS A 228 29.76 5.44 8.32
CA LYS A 228 28.96 5.31 7.09
C LYS A 228 27.47 5.18 7.35
N ILE A 229 27.10 4.35 8.33
CA ILE A 229 25.70 4.09 8.68
C ILE A 229 25.04 5.37 9.23
N THR A 230 25.73 6.14 10.07
CA THR A 230 25.16 7.29 10.78
C THR A 230 24.48 8.32 9.86
N PRO A 231 25.13 8.88 8.82
CA PRO A 231 24.50 9.86 7.95
C PRO A 231 23.40 9.26 7.09
N LEU A 232 23.57 8.02 6.61
CA LEU A 232 22.54 7.32 5.85
C LEU A 232 21.30 7.08 6.70
N PHE A 233 21.47 6.67 7.95
CA PHE A 233 20.38 6.48 8.89
C PHE A 233 19.60 7.77 9.14
N ILE A 234 20.28 8.89 9.37
CA ILE A 234 19.66 10.21 9.58
C ILE A 234 18.86 10.62 8.34
N LEU A 235 19.40 10.42 7.16
CA LEU A 235 18.75 10.77 5.90
C LEU A 235 17.50 9.91 5.63
N LEU A 236 17.60 8.59 5.82
CA LEU A 236 16.47 7.68 5.67
C LEU A 236 15.40 7.87 6.75
N MET A 237 15.78 8.31 7.95
CA MET A 237 14.81 8.78 8.95
C MET A 237 14.08 10.05 8.45
N GLY A 238 14.77 10.94 7.73
CA GLY A 238 14.14 12.06 7.02
C GLY A 238 13.12 11.60 5.99
N ASP A 239 13.45 10.61 5.16
CA ASP A 239 12.52 9.99 4.19
C ASP A 239 11.32 9.35 4.89
N PHE A 240 11.55 8.67 6.01
CA PHE A 240 10.47 8.12 6.83
C PHE A 240 9.51 9.20 7.32
N PHE A 241 10.03 10.32 7.87
CA PHE A 241 9.20 11.43 8.32
C PHE A 241 8.45 12.09 7.16
N LEU A 242 9.09 12.24 6.00
CA LEU A 242 8.45 12.75 4.80
C LEU A 242 7.30 11.83 4.36
N ALA A 243 7.54 10.53 4.30
CA ALA A 243 6.54 9.54 3.95
C ALA A 243 5.37 9.50 4.95
N ALA A 244 5.65 9.59 6.25
CA ALA A 244 4.63 9.66 7.30
C ALA A 244 3.81 10.96 7.21
N ALA A 245 4.46 12.09 6.92
CA ALA A 245 3.78 13.37 6.71
C ALA A 245 2.86 13.33 5.49
N ILE A 246 3.31 12.80 4.36
CA ILE A 246 2.47 12.59 3.17
C ILE A 246 1.30 11.66 3.49
N GLY A 247 1.55 10.54 4.18
CA GLY A 247 0.51 9.61 4.62
C GLY A 247 -0.56 10.31 5.46
N ARG A 248 -0.15 11.18 6.39
CA ARG A 248 -1.07 11.94 7.25
C ARG A 248 -1.83 13.04 6.50
N LEU A 249 -1.12 13.85 5.71
CA LEU A 249 -1.67 15.07 5.12
C LEU A 249 -2.44 14.81 3.82
N VAL A 250 -1.98 13.86 3.01
CA VAL A 250 -2.57 13.56 1.69
C VAL A 250 -3.57 12.43 1.78
N PHE A 251 -3.23 11.35 2.49
CA PHE A 251 -4.05 10.13 2.57
C PHE A 251 -4.87 10.01 3.88
N ASN A 252 -4.81 11.02 4.75
CA ASN A 252 -5.56 11.05 6.02
C ASN A 252 -5.40 9.79 6.89
N LEU A 253 -4.18 9.24 6.95
CA LEU A 253 -3.90 8.08 7.80
C LEU A 253 -4.19 8.41 9.28
N PRO A 254 -4.90 7.55 10.03
CA PRO A 254 -5.39 7.87 11.35
C PRO A 254 -4.31 7.94 12.43
N PHE A 255 -3.19 7.21 12.31
CA PHE A 255 -2.13 7.09 13.33
C PHE A 255 -2.69 6.92 14.75
N ARG A 256 -3.45 5.84 14.98
CA ARG A 256 -4.14 5.59 16.26
C ARG A 256 -3.21 5.08 17.35
N GLY A 257 -2.24 4.24 16.98
CA GLY A 257 -1.28 3.68 17.90
C GLY A 257 -0.14 4.64 18.30
N SER A 258 0.79 4.16 19.10
CA SER A 258 1.90 4.96 19.63
C SER A 258 2.91 5.34 18.54
N LEU A 259 3.04 6.65 18.30
CA LEU A 259 4.06 7.19 17.40
C LEU A 259 5.50 6.84 17.84
N GLY A 260 5.72 6.71 19.15
CA GLY A 260 7.03 6.31 19.69
C GLY A 260 7.45 4.91 19.25
N TRP A 261 6.56 3.94 19.35
CA TRP A 261 6.82 2.59 18.85
C TRP A 261 6.97 2.56 17.34
N PHE A 262 6.14 3.30 16.60
CA PHE A 262 6.27 3.40 15.15
C PHE A 262 7.64 3.92 14.73
N LEU A 263 8.16 4.92 15.44
CA LEU A 263 9.48 5.49 15.19
C LEU A 263 10.61 4.48 15.51
N ILE A 264 10.50 3.75 16.62
CA ILE A 264 11.49 2.74 17.03
C ILE A 264 11.56 1.60 16.01
N PHE A 265 10.42 1.04 15.60
CA PHE A 265 10.40 -0.06 14.64
C PHE A 265 10.85 0.39 13.24
N SER A 266 10.51 1.62 12.84
CA SER A 266 11.02 2.20 11.59
C SER A 266 12.53 2.42 11.64
N ALA A 267 13.07 2.85 12.76
CA ALA A 267 14.51 2.99 12.95
C ALA A 267 15.24 1.65 12.85
N ILE A 268 14.70 0.60 13.50
CA ILE A 268 15.25 -0.76 13.41
C ILE A 268 15.20 -1.25 11.95
N TYR A 269 14.08 -1.04 11.28
CA TYR A 269 13.90 -1.42 9.88
C TYR A 269 14.89 -0.71 8.94
N ILE A 270 15.05 0.59 9.08
CA ILE A 270 16.02 1.39 8.32
C ILE A 270 17.44 0.86 8.54
N PHE A 271 17.80 0.52 9.78
CA PHE A 271 19.10 -0.07 10.08
C PHE A 271 19.31 -1.41 9.35
N VAL A 272 18.30 -2.27 9.32
CA VAL A 272 18.36 -3.56 8.59
C VAL A 272 18.51 -3.33 7.08
N ILE A 273 17.77 -2.38 6.50
CA ILE A 273 17.85 -2.08 5.06
C ILE A 273 19.20 -1.50 4.67
N ILE A 274 19.78 -0.62 5.50
CA ILE A 274 21.15 -0.14 5.29
C ILE A 274 22.12 -1.32 5.27
N GLY A 275 22.00 -2.24 6.23
CA GLY A 275 22.82 -3.45 6.30
C GLY A 275 22.69 -4.33 5.06
N LEU A 276 21.48 -4.53 4.55
CA LEU A 276 21.23 -5.25 3.30
C LEU A 276 21.91 -4.55 2.11
N GLY A 277 21.78 -3.24 1.97
CA GLY A 277 22.45 -2.50 0.90
C GLY A 277 23.98 -2.60 0.97
N MET A 278 24.55 -2.51 2.17
CA MET A 278 25.99 -2.72 2.38
C MET A 278 26.42 -4.15 2.01
N LEU A 279 25.60 -5.15 2.33
CA LEU A 279 25.84 -6.55 1.93
C LEU A 279 25.87 -6.67 0.38
N LEU A 280 24.90 -6.07 -0.32
CA LEU A 280 24.86 -6.09 -1.78
C LEU A 280 26.07 -5.40 -2.40
N ALA A 281 26.58 -4.33 -1.78
CA ALA A 281 27.81 -3.67 -2.20
C ALA A 281 29.04 -4.58 -2.08
N THR A 282 29.09 -5.46 -1.07
CA THR A 282 30.23 -6.42 -0.94
C THR A 282 30.25 -7.45 -2.04
N LEU A 283 29.07 -7.83 -2.56
CA LEU A 283 28.91 -8.78 -3.66
C LEU A 283 29.17 -8.16 -5.04
N SER A 284 29.28 -6.84 -5.13
CA SER A 284 29.40 -6.09 -6.37
C SER A 284 30.83 -5.59 -6.58
N LYS A 285 31.20 -5.39 -7.86
CA LYS A 285 32.49 -4.82 -8.25
C LYS A 285 32.41 -3.40 -8.77
N THR A 286 31.27 -3.02 -9.37
CA THR A 286 31.03 -1.68 -9.98
C THR A 286 29.71 -1.11 -9.51
N GLN A 287 29.54 0.22 -9.66
CA GLN A 287 28.28 0.89 -9.35
C GLN A 287 27.11 0.36 -10.21
N GLU A 288 27.33 0.09 -11.49
CA GLU A 288 26.30 -0.46 -12.37
C GLU A 288 25.85 -1.84 -11.90
N GLN A 289 26.79 -2.68 -11.51
CA GLN A 289 26.50 -4.02 -11.01
C GLN A 289 25.68 -3.99 -9.71
N VAL A 290 26.02 -3.10 -8.77
CA VAL A 290 25.26 -3.02 -7.50
C VAL A 290 23.83 -2.54 -7.70
N VAL A 291 23.62 -1.63 -8.65
CA VAL A 291 22.26 -1.17 -8.98
C VAL A 291 21.41 -2.32 -9.52
N LEU A 292 21.97 -3.11 -10.46
CA LEU A 292 21.27 -4.27 -11.02
C LEU A 292 20.99 -5.34 -9.96
N ILE A 293 21.97 -5.69 -9.15
CA ILE A 293 21.82 -6.68 -8.08
C ILE A 293 20.78 -6.18 -7.05
N SER A 294 20.84 -4.91 -6.67
CA SER A 294 19.85 -4.33 -5.74
C SER A 294 18.43 -4.40 -6.30
N PHE A 295 18.25 -4.14 -7.60
CA PHE A 295 16.95 -4.26 -8.25
C PHE A 295 16.45 -5.70 -8.21
N PHE A 296 17.24 -6.68 -8.66
CA PHE A 296 16.86 -8.09 -8.66
C PHE A 296 16.62 -8.66 -7.26
N PHE A 297 17.28 -8.12 -6.25
CA PHE A 297 17.07 -8.53 -4.86
C PHE A 297 15.82 -7.90 -4.23
N ASN A 298 15.58 -6.61 -4.49
CA ASN A 298 14.46 -5.90 -3.90
C ASN A 298 13.10 -6.31 -4.49
N VAL A 299 13.03 -6.68 -5.79
CA VAL A 299 11.76 -7.08 -6.42
C VAL A 299 11.11 -8.29 -5.74
N PRO A 300 11.79 -9.40 -5.47
CA PRO A 300 11.21 -10.50 -4.68
C PRO A 300 10.81 -10.09 -3.25
N ILE A 301 11.63 -9.29 -2.56
CA ILE A 301 11.30 -8.78 -1.21
C ILE A 301 9.96 -8.03 -1.26
N ILE A 302 9.81 -7.10 -2.18
CA ILE A 302 8.57 -6.31 -2.31
C ILE A 302 7.36 -7.21 -2.60
N GLN A 303 7.51 -8.20 -3.47
CA GLN A 303 6.43 -9.12 -3.82
C GLN A 303 6.02 -10.01 -2.65
N LEU A 304 6.97 -10.47 -1.85
CA LEU A 304 6.73 -11.36 -0.70
C LEU A 304 6.30 -10.62 0.56
N SER A 305 6.46 -9.31 0.61
CA SER A 305 6.25 -8.49 1.82
C SER A 305 4.80 -8.31 2.24
N GLY A 306 3.84 -8.54 1.34
CA GLY A 306 2.43 -8.18 1.57
C GLY A 306 2.10 -6.70 1.36
N ALA A 307 3.00 -5.93 0.71
CA ALA A 307 2.77 -4.52 0.40
C ALA A 307 1.67 -4.33 -0.65
N ILE A 308 1.73 -5.13 -1.70
CA ILE A 308 0.85 -5.03 -2.89
C ILE A 308 -0.32 -6.01 -2.78
N ALA A 309 -0.04 -7.27 -2.44
CA ALA A 309 -1.05 -8.31 -2.30
C ALA A 309 -1.00 -8.92 -0.89
N PRO A 310 -2.15 -9.27 -0.27
CA PRO A 310 -2.18 -9.93 1.02
C PRO A 310 -1.40 -11.25 0.98
N ILE A 311 -0.61 -11.52 2.02
CA ILE A 311 0.23 -12.74 2.11
C ILE A 311 -0.64 -13.99 2.12
N GLU A 312 -1.84 -13.90 2.70
CA GLU A 312 -2.81 -14.99 2.81
C GLU A 312 -3.31 -15.47 1.43
N SER A 313 -3.22 -14.62 0.40
CA SER A 313 -3.59 -14.97 -0.99
C SER A 313 -2.49 -15.72 -1.73
N MET A 314 -1.28 -15.79 -1.17
CA MET A 314 -0.14 -16.44 -1.80
C MET A 314 -0.17 -17.98 -1.60
N PRO A 315 0.43 -18.78 -2.50
CA PRO A 315 0.65 -20.21 -2.26
C PRO A 315 1.47 -20.45 -0.98
N PRO A 316 1.26 -21.58 -0.25
CA PRO A 316 1.89 -21.85 1.04
C PRO A 316 3.42 -21.75 1.04
N PHE A 317 4.07 -22.14 -0.05
CA PHE A 317 5.51 -22.03 -0.22
C PHE A 317 6.00 -20.57 -0.11
N PHE A 318 5.33 -19.63 -0.79
CA PHE A 318 5.68 -18.21 -0.74
C PHE A 318 5.33 -17.56 0.60
N GLN A 319 4.25 -18.02 1.26
CA GLN A 319 3.94 -17.59 2.62
C GLN A 319 5.07 -17.97 3.59
N MET A 320 5.62 -19.19 3.46
CA MET A 320 6.76 -19.63 4.28
C MET A 320 8.02 -18.81 3.98
N LEU A 321 8.33 -18.58 2.70
CA LEU A 321 9.51 -17.80 2.30
C LEU A 321 9.42 -16.35 2.79
N SER A 322 8.23 -15.77 2.81
CA SER A 322 8.02 -14.39 3.27
C SER A 322 8.34 -14.17 4.76
N PHE A 323 8.43 -15.23 5.59
CA PHE A 323 8.89 -15.08 6.99
C PHE A 323 10.34 -14.59 7.10
N ALA A 324 11.18 -14.85 6.10
CA ALA A 324 12.55 -14.34 6.06
C ALA A 324 12.64 -12.87 5.60
N ASP A 325 11.53 -12.30 5.12
CA ASP A 325 11.49 -10.95 4.57
C ASP A 325 11.33 -9.89 5.68
N PRO A 326 12.31 -9.01 5.91
CA PRO A 326 12.20 -7.95 6.91
C PRO A 326 11.09 -6.94 6.58
N MET A 327 10.78 -6.71 5.29
CA MET A 327 9.75 -5.78 4.86
C MET A 327 8.35 -6.26 5.28
N ARG A 328 8.08 -7.57 5.23
CA ARG A 328 6.84 -8.17 5.73
C ARG A 328 6.57 -7.78 7.19
N HIS A 329 7.57 -7.96 8.04
CA HIS A 329 7.44 -7.68 9.47
C HIS A 329 7.22 -6.18 9.72
N TYR A 330 7.97 -5.33 9.02
CA TYR A 330 7.80 -3.90 9.12
C TYR A 330 6.39 -3.45 8.71
N ILE A 331 5.88 -3.93 7.58
CA ILE A 331 4.54 -3.57 7.09
C ILE A 331 3.45 -4.02 8.06
N ALA A 332 3.56 -5.25 8.60
CA ALA A 332 2.61 -5.76 9.57
C ALA A 332 2.56 -4.88 10.83
N ILE A 333 3.73 -4.50 11.37
CA ILE A 333 3.84 -3.60 12.52
C ILE A 333 3.34 -2.20 12.18
N ALA A 334 3.74 -1.65 11.03
CA ALA A 334 3.32 -0.32 10.60
C ALA A 334 1.79 -0.23 10.45
N ARG A 335 1.16 -1.21 9.77
CA ARG A 335 -0.31 -1.28 9.67
C ARG A 335 -0.98 -1.39 11.04
N HIS A 336 -0.42 -2.20 11.93
CA HIS A 336 -0.95 -2.33 13.27
C HIS A 336 -0.92 -1.00 14.04
N LEU A 337 0.23 -0.32 14.07
CA LEU A 337 0.42 0.94 14.78
C LEU A 337 -0.32 2.13 14.14
N ILE A 338 -0.55 2.10 12.83
CA ILE A 338 -1.28 3.18 12.15
C ILE A 338 -2.80 3.02 12.31
N LEU A 339 -3.33 1.77 12.24
CA LEU A 339 -4.76 1.51 12.14
C LEU A 339 -5.39 1.04 13.45
N LYS A 340 -4.63 0.37 14.31
CA LYS A 340 -5.12 -0.22 15.56
C LYS A 340 -4.52 0.53 16.75
N ASP A 341 -5.24 0.50 17.87
CA ASP A 341 -4.77 1.05 19.14
C ASP A 341 -3.77 0.10 19.82
#